data_43bf246842ac9762ec317e8903acd5eb
#
_entry.id   43bf246842ac9762ec317e8903acd5eb
#
_cell.length_a   1.000
_cell.length_b   1.000
_cell.length_c   1.000
_cell.angle_alpha   90.00
_cell.angle_beta   90.00
_cell.angle_gamma   90.00
#
_symmetry.space_group_name_H-M   'P 1'
#
loop_
_entity.id
_entity.type
_entity.pdbx_description
1 polymer ?
#
loop_
_entity_poly.entity_id
_entity_poly.type
_entity_poly.pdbx_seq_one_letter_code
_entity_poly.pdbx_strand_id
1 'polypeptide(L)'
;MILTAALVLSGVTPSFAAEETAGTVPPAEISWSDAPGISGTSAIMIDAGSGDILYEKNSRERRDPASVTKILTCLVALETLDPDSMVTIDRDLETVGHVLELKIGEQISVRDLLYGLMVHSANDAAEAIAIEAGGSIDNFCDMMNERAEECGAQSTSFTNPNGLNNYGQENHRTTAYDLALIAREAMQNSFFRKLVSTVRYTIPATNMSDERKLKSTNLCLYETEKTVEVDGKKRPYKYEGAVGIKTGSTGTAGECFCGMAKRGDTELIAVSLNAESPEDRFADVIKLWDYGFSKYYTYNAVKSDTELDTIKVKRSEKARLAIGAAENLYITLNRDYDSKGIRTEIVKDKRKITAPVKEGQTVGTVIVYKGKDKVAQTQLITLEASGKGGPLSYIGIADDRVIYFVLAIPPVMIVLIVARLLYVRHRRIQRQRGRAQRERNIRKHERGREKNHFDI
;
A
#
# COMPACT_ATOMS: atom_id res chain seq x y z
N MET A 1 -35.48 5.71 -46.13
CA MET A 1 -34.36 6.64 -45.85
C MET A 1 -34.45 7.00 -44.38
N ILE A 2 -33.79 6.21 -43.55
CA ILE A 2 -33.70 6.41 -42.09
C ILE A 2 -32.23 6.62 -41.77
N LEU A 3 -31.89 7.84 -41.37
CA LEU A 3 -30.53 8.22 -40.95
C LEU A 3 -30.32 7.77 -39.52
N THR A 4 -29.39 6.80 -39.31
CA THR A 4 -28.89 6.44 -37.98
C THR A 4 -27.66 7.29 -37.68
N ALA A 5 -27.78 8.21 -36.75
CA ALA A 5 -26.66 8.98 -36.23
C ALA A 5 -25.88 8.11 -35.22
N ALA A 6 -24.64 7.81 -35.55
CA ALA A 6 -23.68 7.16 -34.62
C ALA A 6 -23.10 8.26 -33.71
N LEU A 7 -23.37 8.14 -32.42
CA LEU A 7 -22.73 8.94 -31.38
C LEU A 7 -21.33 8.35 -31.10
N VAL A 8 -20.29 9.07 -31.54
CA VAL A 8 -18.90 8.77 -31.16
C VAL A 8 -18.67 9.36 -29.77
N LEU A 9 -18.64 8.52 -28.75
CA LEU A 9 -18.09 8.89 -27.44
C LEU A 9 -16.56 8.91 -27.55
N SER A 10 -16.00 10.10 -27.64
CA SER A 10 -14.57 10.31 -27.43
C SER A 10 -14.27 10.17 -25.93
N GLY A 11 -13.76 9.00 -25.55
CA GLY A 11 -13.15 8.78 -24.25
C GLY A 11 -11.89 9.62 -24.13
N VAL A 12 -11.91 10.63 -23.27
CA VAL A 12 -10.70 11.35 -22.85
C VAL A 12 -10.01 10.48 -21.80
N THR A 13 -9.01 9.73 -22.23
CA THR A 13 -8.03 9.11 -21.31
C THR A 13 -7.20 10.24 -20.73
N PRO A 14 -7.03 10.36 -19.40
CA PRO A 14 -6.05 11.28 -18.86
C PRO A 14 -4.65 10.74 -19.19
N SER A 15 -3.98 11.37 -20.14
CA SER A 15 -2.55 11.23 -20.34
C SER A 15 -1.86 11.74 -19.10
N PHE A 16 -1.35 10.85 -18.26
CA PHE A 16 -0.33 11.19 -17.29
C PHE A 16 0.94 11.46 -18.07
N ALA A 17 1.23 12.73 -18.32
CA ALA A 17 2.56 13.15 -18.70
C ALA A 17 3.48 12.74 -17.53
N ALA A 18 4.37 11.79 -17.79
CA ALA A 18 5.48 11.50 -16.92
C ALA A 18 6.29 12.81 -16.82
N GLU A 19 6.19 13.51 -15.70
CA GLU A 19 7.18 14.52 -15.34
C GLU A 19 8.53 13.78 -15.28
N GLU A 20 9.46 14.22 -16.13
CA GLU A 20 10.87 13.83 -16.04
C GLU A 20 11.29 13.96 -14.59
N THR A 21 11.51 12.84 -13.94
CA THR A 21 12.10 12.80 -12.60
C THR A 21 13.47 13.41 -12.71
N ALA A 22 13.62 14.58 -12.11
CA ALA A 22 14.89 15.20 -11.84
C ALA A 22 15.88 14.14 -11.37
N GLY A 23 17.06 14.14 -12.00
CA GLY A 23 18.09 13.13 -11.90
C GLY A 23 18.18 12.50 -10.50
N THR A 24 17.99 11.20 -10.48
CA THR A 24 18.37 10.39 -9.34
C THR A 24 19.85 10.58 -9.13
N VAL A 25 20.23 11.32 -8.09
CA VAL A 25 21.57 11.23 -7.54
C VAL A 25 21.79 9.73 -7.32
N PRO A 26 22.81 9.10 -7.94
CA PRO A 26 23.07 7.70 -7.67
C PRO A 26 23.21 7.59 -6.15
N PRO A 27 22.58 6.59 -5.50
CA PRO A 27 22.73 6.41 -4.07
C PRO A 27 24.23 6.36 -3.81
N ALA A 28 24.71 7.16 -2.85
CA ALA A 28 26.09 7.11 -2.40
C ALA A 28 26.48 5.65 -2.31
N GLU A 29 27.59 5.25 -2.91
CA GLU A 29 28.07 3.85 -2.89
C GLU A 29 27.96 3.36 -1.45
N ILE A 30 26.94 2.56 -1.19
CA ILE A 30 26.75 1.96 0.13
C ILE A 30 27.90 0.98 0.23
N SER A 31 28.86 1.32 1.10
CA SER A 31 29.99 0.42 1.37
C SER A 31 29.45 -0.83 2.04
N TRP A 32 29.33 -1.92 1.30
CA TRP A 32 28.97 -3.23 1.79
C TRP A 32 30.15 -3.93 2.51
N SER A 33 31.07 -3.17 3.12
CA SER A 33 32.31 -3.70 3.69
C SER A 33 32.10 -4.80 4.74
N ASP A 34 30.93 -4.79 5.42
CA ASP A 34 30.54 -5.80 6.40
C ASP A 34 29.48 -6.78 5.87
N ALA A 35 29.21 -6.77 4.59
CA ALA A 35 28.20 -7.62 3.98
C ALA A 35 28.65 -9.08 3.90
N PRO A 36 27.75 -10.04 4.03
CA PRO A 36 28.12 -11.46 3.98
C PRO A 36 28.55 -11.86 2.57
N GLY A 37 29.59 -12.72 2.50
CA GLY A 37 29.92 -13.42 1.27
C GLY A 37 28.86 -14.47 0.96
N ILE A 38 28.32 -14.44 -0.26
CA ILE A 38 27.34 -15.41 -0.76
C ILE A 38 27.83 -16.14 -1.99
N SER A 39 27.38 -17.37 -2.19
CA SER A 39 27.68 -18.25 -3.31
C SER A 39 26.98 -17.79 -4.59
N GLY A 40 25.71 -17.42 -4.52
CA GLY A 40 24.93 -16.97 -5.67
C GLY A 40 25.64 -15.91 -6.48
N THR A 41 25.64 -16.06 -7.80
CA THR A 41 26.32 -15.13 -8.71
C THR A 41 25.58 -13.79 -8.83
N SER A 42 24.26 -13.79 -8.57
CA SER A 42 23.42 -12.58 -8.53
C SER A 42 22.52 -12.66 -7.30
N ALA A 43 22.45 -11.57 -6.54
CA ALA A 43 21.60 -11.53 -5.36
C ALA A 43 21.15 -10.11 -4.99
N ILE A 44 20.07 -10.03 -4.22
CA ILE A 44 19.55 -8.80 -3.66
C ILE A 44 18.84 -9.09 -2.35
N MET A 45 18.80 -8.09 -1.46
CA MET A 45 17.88 -8.05 -0.34
C MET A 45 17.23 -6.68 -0.26
N ILE A 46 15.91 -6.67 -0.11
CA ILE A 46 15.12 -5.46 0.06
C ILE A 46 14.28 -5.53 1.33
N ASP A 47 13.95 -4.37 1.88
CA ASP A 47 12.83 -4.22 2.83
C ASP A 47 11.53 -4.27 2.05
N ALA A 48 10.62 -5.20 2.37
CA ALA A 48 9.37 -5.37 1.65
C ALA A 48 8.40 -4.20 1.85
N GLY A 49 8.47 -3.51 3.01
CA GLY A 49 7.63 -2.36 3.32
C GLY A 49 8.04 -1.12 2.53
N SER A 50 9.30 -0.68 2.68
CA SER A 50 9.80 0.54 2.01
C SER A 50 10.21 0.32 0.56
N GLY A 51 10.68 -0.88 0.20
CA GLY A 51 11.33 -1.18 -1.08
C GLY A 51 12.81 -0.83 -1.12
N ASP A 52 13.40 -0.36 -0.02
CA ASP A 52 14.81 0.01 0.05
C ASP A 52 15.71 -1.21 -0.18
N ILE A 53 16.75 -1.03 -1.01
CA ILE A 53 17.78 -2.06 -1.24
C ILE A 53 18.74 -2.04 -0.05
N LEU A 54 18.90 -3.20 0.61
CA LEU A 54 19.75 -3.39 1.79
C LEU A 54 21.02 -4.18 1.50
N TYR A 55 21.05 -4.85 0.38
CA TYR A 55 22.19 -5.60 -0.16
C TYR A 55 21.98 -5.86 -1.64
N GLU A 56 23.04 -5.80 -2.43
CA GLU A 56 23.02 -6.26 -3.81
C GLU A 56 24.39 -6.79 -4.27
N LYS A 57 24.33 -7.78 -5.15
CA LYS A 57 25.47 -8.38 -5.83
C LYS A 57 25.01 -8.72 -7.24
N ASN A 58 25.51 -8.04 -8.27
CA ASN A 58 25.14 -8.25 -9.66
C ASN A 58 23.61 -8.33 -9.86
N SER A 59 22.84 -7.58 -9.08
CA SER A 59 21.40 -7.75 -8.92
C SER A 59 20.61 -7.52 -10.21
N ARG A 60 21.20 -6.78 -11.15
CA ARG A 60 20.59 -6.43 -12.45
C ARG A 60 21.09 -7.26 -13.64
N GLU A 61 21.93 -8.26 -13.38
CA GLU A 61 22.34 -9.21 -14.41
C GLU A 61 21.20 -10.18 -14.73
N ARG A 62 20.91 -10.35 -16.01
CA ARG A 62 19.88 -11.29 -16.49
C ARG A 62 20.33 -12.73 -16.29
N ARG A 63 19.48 -13.51 -15.60
CA ARG A 63 19.73 -14.92 -15.25
C ARG A 63 18.49 -15.77 -15.56
N ASP A 64 18.70 -17.08 -15.67
CA ASP A 64 17.62 -18.05 -15.71
C ASP A 64 16.97 -18.12 -14.30
N PRO A 65 15.65 -17.96 -14.17
CA PRO A 65 14.98 -17.97 -12.87
C PRO A 65 14.68 -19.38 -12.32
N ALA A 66 14.69 -20.41 -13.17
CA ALA A 66 14.10 -21.70 -12.85
C ALA A 66 12.67 -21.54 -12.29
N SER A 67 12.24 -22.41 -11.38
CA SER A 67 10.87 -22.36 -10.79
C SER A 67 10.57 -21.14 -9.93
N VAL A 68 11.49 -20.18 -9.76
CA VAL A 68 11.15 -18.90 -9.13
C VAL A 68 10.19 -18.09 -10.04
N THR A 69 10.15 -18.36 -11.35
CA THR A 69 9.12 -17.90 -12.29
C THR A 69 7.70 -18.03 -11.74
N LYS A 70 7.41 -19.13 -11.01
CA LYS A 70 6.07 -19.46 -10.50
C LYS A 70 5.51 -18.43 -9.51
N ILE A 71 6.34 -17.53 -9.00
CA ILE A 71 5.88 -16.37 -8.22
C ILE A 71 4.94 -15.53 -9.06
N LEU A 72 5.37 -15.15 -10.27
CA LEU A 72 4.56 -14.33 -11.15
C LEU A 72 3.38 -15.11 -11.76
N THR A 73 3.58 -16.39 -12.09
CA THR A 73 2.49 -17.29 -12.52
C THR A 73 1.36 -17.31 -11.48
N CYS A 74 1.71 -17.46 -10.20
CA CYS A 74 0.74 -17.46 -9.12
C CYS A 74 0.06 -16.10 -8.96
N LEU A 75 0.80 -14.99 -9.06
CA LEU A 75 0.25 -13.65 -8.95
C LEU A 75 -0.80 -13.39 -10.04
N VAL A 76 -0.45 -13.63 -11.32
CA VAL A 76 -1.37 -13.45 -12.46
C VAL A 76 -2.59 -14.37 -12.32
N ALA A 77 -2.40 -15.62 -11.89
CA ALA A 77 -3.50 -16.56 -11.66
C ALA A 77 -4.47 -16.07 -10.58
N LEU A 78 -3.97 -15.49 -9.48
CA LEU A 78 -4.80 -14.95 -8.39
C LEU A 78 -5.57 -13.68 -8.78
N GLU A 79 -5.10 -12.96 -9.79
CA GLU A 79 -5.75 -11.76 -10.33
C GLU A 79 -6.79 -12.09 -11.41
N THR A 80 -6.71 -13.27 -12.02
CA THR A 80 -7.55 -13.64 -13.18
C THR A 80 -8.53 -14.77 -12.91
N LEU A 81 -8.24 -15.65 -11.96
CA LEU A 81 -9.05 -16.85 -11.67
C LEU A 81 -9.66 -16.80 -10.27
N ASP A 82 -10.86 -17.35 -10.14
CA ASP A 82 -11.45 -17.62 -8.82
C ASP A 82 -10.81 -18.91 -8.25
N PRO A 83 -10.16 -18.87 -7.07
CA PRO A 83 -9.60 -20.06 -6.45
C PRO A 83 -10.59 -21.20 -6.20
N ASP A 84 -11.88 -20.92 -6.09
CA ASP A 84 -12.92 -21.92 -5.83
C ASP A 84 -13.54 -22.49 -7.14
N SER A 85 -13.14 -21.98 -8.30
CA SER A 85 -13.55 -22.53 -9.59
C SER A 85 -12.86 -23.88 -9.88
N MET A 86 -13.52 -24.69 -10.71
CA MET A 86 -13.02 -26.01 -11.13
C MET A 86 -12.45 -25.95 -12.54
N VAL A 87 -11.26 -26.50 -12.70
CA VAL A 87 -10.59 -26.68 -13.98
C VAL A 87 -10.75 -28.13 -14.44
N THR A 88 -11.03 -28.34 -15.71
CA THR A 88 -10.99 -29.67 -16.33
C THR A 88 -9.77 -29.75 -17.24
N ILE A 89 -8.87 -30.67 -16.97
CA ILE A 89 -7.69 -30.91 -17.80
C ILE A 89 -8.14 -31.46 -19.15
N ASP A 90 -8.04 -30.67 -20.20
CA ASP A 90 -8.60 -31.02 -21.55
C ASP A 90 -7.57 -31.61 -22.50
N ARG A 91 -6.29 -31.58 -22.12
CA ARG A 91 -5.15 -32.04 -22.94
C ARG A 91 -4.03 -32.64 -22.11
N ASP A 92 -3.11 -33.32 -22.75
CA ASP A 92 -1.85 -33.74 -22.13
C ASP A 92 -0.96 -32.51 -21.85
N LEU A 93 -0.44 -32.46 -20.62
CA LEU A 93 0.48 -31.42 -20.16
C LEU A 93 1.89 -31.99 -20.29
N GLU A 94 2.55 -31.67 -21.40
CA GLU A 94 3.87 -32.22 -21.77
C GLU A 94 5.00 -31.57 -20.95
N THR A 95 5.02 -31.82 -19.64
CA THR A 95 6.01 -31.24 -18.73
C THR A 95 6.69 -32.31 -17.89
N VAL A 96 7.86 -31.97 -17.36
CA VAL A 96 8.75 -32.88 -16.61
C VAL A 96 9.15 -32.27 -15.26
N GLY A 97 9.76 -33.08 -14.43
CA GLY A 97 10.27 -32.67 -13.12
C GLY A 97 9.24 -32.81 -12.02
N HIS A 98 9.00 -31.76 -11.24
CA HIS A 98 7.96 -31.78 -10.21
C HIS A 98 6.60 -31.62 -10.85
N VAL A 99 5.71 -32.60 -10.69
CA VAL A 99 4.37 -32.65 -11.27
C VAL A 99 3.35 -33.18 -10.25
N LEU A 100 2.08 -32.87 -10.43
CA LEU A 100 0.94 -33.47 -9.74
C LEU A 100 0.47 -34.76 -10.42
N GLU A 101 0.98 -35.06 -11.62
CA GLU A 101 0.53 -36.14 -12.51
C GLU A 101 -0.95 -35.97 -12.89
N LEU A 102 -1.29 -34.74 -13.34
CA LEU A 102 -2.62 -34.40 -13.82
C LEU A 102 -2.98 -35.21 -15.06
N LYS A 103 -4.25 -35.66 -15.13
CA LYS A 103 -4.74 -36.55 -16.19
C LYS A 103 -5.80 -35.87 -17.04
N ILE A 104 -5.85 -36.18 -18.32
CA ILE A 104 -6.91 -35.70 -19.22
C ILE A 104 -8.28 -36.12 -18.65
N GLY A 105 -9.21 -35.18 -18.55
CA GLY A 105 -10.52 -35.36 -17.94
C GLY A 105 -10.54 -35.19 -16.40
N GLU A 106 -9.41 -34.95 -15.77
CA GLU A 106 -9.36 -34.68 -14.33
C GLU A 106 -9.96 -33.30 -14.03
N GLN A 107 -10.79 -33.26 -12.99
CA GLN A 107 -11.39 -32.03 -12.46
C GLN A 107 -10.74 -31.68 -11.13
N ILE A 108 -10.11 -30.50 -11.07
CA ILE A 108 -9.37 -30.03 -9.93
C ILE A 108 -9.63 -28.53 -9.69
N SER A 109 -9.67 -28.08 -8.45
CA SER A 109 -9.89 -26.66 -8.17
C SER A 109 -8.65 -25.80 -8.51
N VAL A 110 -8.86 -24.54 -8.91
CA VAL A 110 -7.78 -23.57 -9.06
C VAL A 110 -6.97 -23.46 -7.77
N ARG A 111 -7.63 -23.51 -6.62
CA ARG A 111 -6.98 -23.54 -5.29
C ARG A 111 -5.97 -24.67 -5.17
N ASP A 112 -6.36 -25.89 -5.53
CA ASP A 112 -5.49 -27.06 -5.43
C ASP A 112 -4.31 -26.98 -6.41
N LEU A 113 -4.56 -26.45 -7.63
CA LEU A 113 -3.51 -26.16 -8.60
C LEU A 113 -2.50 -25.13 -8.05
N LEU A 114 -2.97 -24.06 -7.40
CA LEU A 114 -2.10 -23.04 -6.78
C LEU A 114 -1.27 -23.60 -5.62
N TYR A 115 -1.84 -24.50 -4.80
CA TYR A 115 -1.06 -25.23 -3.79
C TYR A 115 -0.04 -26.17 -4.43
N GLY A 116 -0.40 -26.86 -5.50
CA GLY A 116 0.54 -27.67 -6.30
C GLY A 116 1.69 -26.84 -6.83
N LEU A 117 1.37 -25.69 -7.42
CA LEU A 117 2.32 -24.72 -7.98
C LEU A 117 3.32 -24.22 -6.94
N MET A 118 2.86 -23.74 -5.78
CA MET A 118 3.71 -23.04 -4.84
C MET A 118 4.35 -23.95 -3.78
N VAL A 119 3.63 -24.95 -3.30
CA VAL A 119 4.13 -25.87 -2.26
C VAL A 119 5.01 -26.95 -2.86
N HIS A 120 4.53 -27.63 -3.90
CA HIS A 120 5.23 -28.75 -4.55
C HIS A 120 6.09 -28.33 -5.75
N SER A 121 5.91 -27.10 -6.24
CA SER A 121 6.57 -26.59 -7.44
C SER A 121 6.14 -27.32 -8.73
N ALA A 122 4.88 -27.81 -8.78
CA ALA A 122 4.36 -28.61 -9.87
C ALA A 122 4.35 -27.83 -11.20
N ASN A 123 4.93 -28.42 -12.25
CA ASN A 123 5.03 -27.83 -13.57
C ASN A 123 3.73 -27.99 -14.36
N ASP A 124 3.08 -29.13 -14.27
CA ASP A 124 1.77 -29.40 -14.87
C ASP A 124 0.67 -28.48 -14.30
N ALA A 125 0.73 -28.20 -12.98
CA ALA A 125 -0.16 -27.20 -12.39
C ALA A 125 0.08 -25.79 -12.96
N ALA A 126 1.32 -25.41 -13.25
CA ALA A 126 1.63 -24.13 -13.88
C ALA A 126 1.03 -24.03 -15.29
N GLU A 127 1.14 -25.10 -16.09
CA GLU A 127 0.59 -25.14 -17.45
C GLU A 127 -0.94 -25.18 -17.44
N ALA A 128 -1.55 -25.97 -16.54
CA ALA A 128 -3.01 -25.99 -16.38
C ALA A 128 -3.57 -24.61 -16.01
N ILE A 129 -2.92 -23.92 -15.08
CA ILE A 129 -3.26 -22.54 -14.71
C ILE A 129 -3.11 -21.59 -15.90
N ALA A 130 -2.01 -21.69 -16.64
CA ALA A 130 -1.76 -20.82 -17.79
C ALA A 130 -2.81 -21.01 -18.90
N ILE A 131 -3.20 -22.24 -19.16
CA ILE A 131 -4.23 -22.56 -20.16
C ILE A 131 -5.60 -22.05 -19.70
N GLU A 132 -5.94 -22.25 -18.44
CA GLU A 132 -7.24 -21.81 -17.88
C GLU A 132 -7.35 -20.28 -17.87
N ALA A 133 -6.30 -19.56 -17.43
CA ALA A 133 -6.31 -18.10 -17.32
C ALA A 133 -6.13 -17.39 -18.66
N GLY A 134 -5.25 -17.91 -19.52
CA GLY A 134 -4.84 -17.28 -20.79
C GLY A 134 -5.49 -17.88 -22.02
N GLY A 135 -6.14 -19.05 -21.93
CA GLY A 135 -6.59 -19.83 -23.08
C GLY A 135 -5.45 -20.54 -23.83
N SER A 136 -4.20 -20.08 -23.66
CA SER A 136 -2.97 -20.69 -24.16
C SER A 136 -1.78 -20.30 -23.30
N ILE A 137 -0.70 -21.07 -23.37
CA ILE A 137 0.56 -20.77 -22.66
C ILE A 137 1.15 -19.45 -23.17
N ASP A 138 1.16 -19.21 -24.48
CA ASP A 138 1.72 -18.00 -25.08
C ASP A 138 0.99 -16.73 -24.60
N ASN A 139 -0.34 -16.74 -24.67
CA ASN A 139 -1.15 -15.61 -24.19
C ASN A 139 -0.96 -15.35 -22.69
N PHE A 140 -0.86 -16.44 -21.90
CA PHE A 140 -0.58 -16.29 -20.46
C PHE A 140 0.82 -15.72 -20.19
N CYS A 141 1.83 -16.08 -21.00
CA CYS A 141 3.16 -15.48 -20.93
C CYS A 141 3.15 -13.99 -21.28
N ASP A 142 2.31 -13.57 -22.25
CA ASP A 142 2.10 -12.15 -22.54
C ASP A 142 1.52 -11.43 -21.32
N MET A 143 0.48 -11.99 -20.67
CA MET A 143 -0.08 -11.46 -19.42
C MET A 143 0.97 -11.39 -18.30
N MET A 144 1.83 -12.43 -18.16
CA MET A 144 2.92 -12.41 -17.18
C MET A 144 3.90 -11.27 -17.46
N ASN A 145 4.29 -11.06 -18.71
CA ASN A 145 5.26 -10.03 -19.08
C ASN A 145 4.68 -8.63 -18.87
N GLU A 146 3.41 -8.38 -19.23
CA GLU A 146 2.71 -7.13 -18.92
C GLU A 146 2.69 -6.88 -17.40
N ARG A 147 2.34 -7.91 -16.61
CA ARG A 147 2.30 -7.78 -15.17
C ARG A 147 3.67 -7.57 -14.53
N ALA A 148 4.74 -8.15 -15.12
CA ALA A 148 6.11 -7.88 -14.71
C ALA A 148 6.49 -6.41 -14.92
N GLU A 149 6.15 -5.83 -16.07
CA GLU A 149 6.37 -4.40 -16.34
C GLU A 149 5.63 -3.51 -15.34
N GLU A 150 4.37 -3.84 -14.99
CA GLU A 150 3.61 -3.12 -13.97
C GLU A 150 4.25 -3.19 -12.58
N CYS A 151 4.91 -4.32 -12.23
CA CYS A 151 5.73 -4.44 -11.03
C CYS A 151 7.02 -3.62 -11.09
N GLY A 152 7.38 -3.03 -12.25
CA GLY A 152 8.65 -2.34 -12.49
C GLY A 152 9.80 -3.29 -12.88
N ALA A 153 9.52 -4.55 -13.19
CA ALA A 153 10.49 -5.59 -13.54
C ALA A 153 10.85 -5.52 -15.05
N GLN A 154 11.56 -4.48 -15.45
CA GLN A 154 11.79 -4.12 -16.85
C GLN A 154 12.84 -5.00 -17.58
N SER A 155 13.61 -5.80 -16.85
CA SER A 155 14.62 -6.70 -17.41
C SER A 155 14.17 -8.16 -17.41
N THR A 156 12.86 -8.41 -17.17
CA THR A 156 12.24 -9.72 -17.13
C THR A 156 11.54 -10.03 -18.45
N SER A 157 11.70 -11.27 -18.92
CA SER A 157 10.95 -11.84 -20.04
C SER A 157 10.70 -13.31 -19.74
N PHE A 158 9.43 -13.69 -19.64
CA PHE A 158 9.02 -15.07 -19.38
C PHE A 158 8.34 -15.65 -20.63
N THR A 159 8.78 -16.84 -21.04
CA THR A 159 8.29 -17.58 -22.22
C THR A 159 7.56 -18.86 -21.85
N ASN A 160 7.44 -19.16 -20.54
CA ASN A 160 6.65 -20.26 -20.02
C ASN A 160 6.26 -19.97 -18.55
N PRO A 161 5.23 -20.66 -18.00
CA PRO A 161 4.73 -20.40 -16.65
C PRO A 161 5.47 -21.17 -15.55
N ASN A 162 6.34 -22.13 -15.89
CA ASN A 162 6.94 -23.07 -14.94
C ASN A 162 8.43 -22.84 -14.64
N GLY A 163 9.13 -22.11 -15.53
CA GLY A 163 10.57 -21.80 -15.40
C GLY A 163 11.50 -22.89 -15.91
N LEU A 164 10.99 -23.89 -16.65
CA LEU A 164 11.84 -24.84 -17.34
C LEU A 164 12.48 -24.14 -18.55
N ASN A 165 13.79 -24.26 -18.68
CA ASN A 165 14.50 -23.76 -19.85
C ASN A 165 14.67 -24.92 -20.84
N ASN A 166 13.62 -25.19 -21.61
CA ASN A 166 13.65 -26.18 -22.69
C ASN A 166 14.29 -25.57 -23.92
N TYR A 167 14.85 -26.42 -24.80
CA TYR A 167 15.56 -26.02 -26.04
C TYR A 167 14.81 -24.91 -26.78
N GLY A 168 15.51 -23.78 -27.04
CA GLY A 168 14.99 -22.65 -27.80
C GLY A 168 14.39 -21.53 -26.96
N GLN A 169 14.35 -21.63 -25.64
CA GLN A 169 13.81 -20.59 -24.74
C GLN A 169 14.91 -19.71 -24.13
N GLU A 170 15.90 -19.30 -24.91
CA GLU A 170 17.03 -18.48 -24.45
C GLU A 170 16.60 -17.12 -23.88
N ASN A 171 15.35 -16.70 -24.14
CA ASN A 171 14.79 -15.45 -23.69
C ASN A 171 14.04 -15.55 -22.34
N HIS A 172 13.92 -16.74 -21.74
CA HIS A 172 13.32 -16.89 -20.42
C HIS A 172 14.27 -16.41 -19.32
N ARG A 173 14.29 -15.09 -19.09
CA ARG A 173 15.29 -14.41 -18.26
C ARG A 173 14.65 -13.39 -17.31
N THR A 174 15.30 -13.19 -16.19
CA THR A 174 14.97 -12.17 -15.21
C THR A 174 16.22 -11.68 -14.49
N THR A 175 16.08 -10.77 -13.53
CA THR A 175 17.16 -10.32 -12.65
C THR A 175 16.77 -10.56 -11.18
N ALA A 176 17.74 -10.62 -10.29
CA ALA A 176 17.45 -10.72 -8.85
C ALA A 176 16.64 -9.50 -8.36
N TYR A 177 16.92 -8.31 -8.91
CA TYR A 177 16.19 -7.08 -8.65
C TYR A 177 14.72 -7.19 -9.09
N ASP A 178 14.46 -7.60 -10.31
CA ASP A 178 13.11 -7.74 -10.85
C ASP A 178 12.29 -8.77 -10.06
N LEU A 179 12.91 -9.92 -9.71
CA LEU A 179 12.26 -10.93 -8.86
C LEU A 179 11.92 -10.41 -7.48
N ALA A 180 12.74 -9.55 -6.89
CA ALA A 180 12.43 -8.93 -5.61
C ALA A 180 11.21 -8.00 -5.71
N LEU A 181 11.07 -7.23 -6.81
CA LEU A 181 9.89 -6.40 -7.07
C LEU A 181 8.64 -7.25 -7.26
N ILE A 182 8.70 -8.27 -8.10
CA ILE A 182 7.59 -9.22 -8.34
C ILE A 182 7.18 -9.90 -7.04
N ALA A 183 8.15 -10.37 -6.25
CA ALA A 183 7.88 -11.01 -4.98
C ALA A 183 7.26 -10.04 -3.96
N ARG A 184 7.73 -8.79 -3.92
CA ARG A 184 7.18 -7.73 -3.07
C ARG A 184 5.71 -7.48 -3.39
N GLU A 185 5.36 -7.38 -4.66
CA GLU A 185 3.99 -7.21 -5.13
C GLU A 185 3.12 -8.44 -4.78
N ALA A 186 3.57 -9.65 -5.12
CA ALA A 186 2.84 -10.88 -4.84
C ALA A 186 2.56 -11.05 -3.32
N MET A 187 3.49 -10.65 -2.48
CA MET A 187 3.35 -10.71 -1.02
C MET A 187 2.32 -9.70 -0.47
N GLN A 188 1.77 -8.76 -1.24
CA GLN A 188 0.63 -7.94 -0.82
C GLN A 188 -0.68 -8.76 -0.81
N ASN A 189 -0.78 -9.80 -1.64
CA ASN A 189 -1.94 -10.66 -1.67
C ASN A 189 -1.95 -11.63 -0.47
N SER A 190 -2.99 -11.58 0.35
CA SER A 190 -3.11 -12.39 1.56
C SER A 190 -3.18 -13.90 1.28
N PHE A 191 -3.81 -14.30 0.16
CA PHE A 191 -3.88 -15.70 -0.21
C PHE A 191 -2.54 -16.20 -0.76
N PHE A 192 -1.81 -15.38 -1.51
CA PHE A 192 -0.42 -15.69 -1.89
C PHE A 192 0.46 -15.93 -0.66
N ARG A 193 0.40 -15.05 0.35
CA ARG A 193 1.11 -15.24 1.63
C ARG A 193 0.77 -16.58 2.28
N LYS A 194 -0.50 -16.97 2.26
CA LYS A 194 -0.95 -18.25 2.80
C LYS A 194 -0.37 -19.43 2.02
N LEU A 195 -0.39 -19.39 0.69
CA LEU A 195 0.17 -20.42 -0.18
C LEU A 195 1.66 -20.66 0.13
N VAL A 196 2.47 -19.59 0.09
CA VAL A 196 3.93 -19.70 0.21
C VAL A 196 4.42 -20.04 1.61
N SER A 197 3.61 -19.79 2.64
CA SER A 197 3.91 -20.14 4.04
C SER A 197 3.43 -21.55 4.41
N THR A 198 2.70 -22.23 3.53
CA THR A 198 2.15 -23.57 3.78
C THR A 198 3.24 -24.63 3.68
N VAL A 199 3.45 -25.40 4.76
CA VAL A 199 4.45 -26.47 4.83
C VAL A 199 3.94 -27.77 4.23
N ARG A 200 2.68 -28.12 4.48
CA ARG A 200 2.02 -29.33 3.99
C ARG A 200 0.61 -28.99 3.50
N TYR A 201 0.22 -29.58 2.41
CA TYR A 201 -1.12 -29.47 1.89
C TYR A 201 -1.55 -30.83 1.32
N THR A 202 -2.81 -31.18 1.48
CA THR A 202 -3.38 -32.38 0.87
C THR A 202 -4.41 -31.95 -0.16
N ILE A 203 -4.16 -32.24 -1.43
CA ILE A 203 -5.17 -32.15 -2.49
C ILE A 203 -6.12 -33.32 -2.29
N PRO A 204 -7.44 -33.11 -2.15
CA PRO A 204 -8.39 -34.20 -2.03
C PRO A 204 -8.39 -35.11 -3.26
N ALA A 205 -8.93 -36.32 -3.11
CA ALA A 205 -9.15 -37.19 -4.26
C ALA A 205 -10.05 -36.48 -5.29
N THR A 206 -9.69 -36.64 -6.56
CA THR A 206 -10.43 -36.09 -7.70
C THR A 206 -11.26 -37.20 -8.37
N ASN A 207 -11.92 -36.90 -9.48
CA ASN A 207 -12.59 -37.90 -10.29
C ASN A 207 -11.63 -38.92 -10.97
N MET A 208 -10.30 -38.62 -10.99
CA MET A 208 -9.30 -39.40 -11.73
C MET A 208 -8.10 -39.85 -10.89
N SER A 209 -7.95 -39.33 -9.69
CA SER A 209 -6.76 -39.58 -8.86
C SER A 209 -7.10 -39.62 -7.36
N ASP A 210 -6.32 -40.40 -6.60
CA ASP A 210 -6.37 -40.39 -5.15
C ASP A 210 -5.84 -39.09 -4.57
N GLU A 211 -5.95 -38.91 -3.24
CA GLU A 211 -5.40 -37.72 -2.56
C GLU A 211 -3.88 -37.56 -2.80
N ARG A 212 -3.44 -36.31 -2.97
CA ARG A 212 -2.01 -35.98 -3.12
C ARG A 212 -1.52 -35.20 -1.92
N LYS A 213 -0.48 -35.74 -1.25
CA LYS A 213 0.14 -35.09 -0.07
C LYS A 213 1.37 -34.29 -0.50
N LEU A 214 1.23 -32.98 -0.45
CA LEU A 214 2.28 -32.05 -0.83
C LEU A 214 3.12 -31.63 0.38
N LYS A 215 4.42 -31.41 0.15
CA LYS A 215 5.34 -30.83 1.13
C LYS A 215 6.14 -29.70 0.48
N SER A 216 6.32 -28.61 1.22
CA SER A 216 7.06 -27.43 0.75
C SER A 216 8.50 -27.76 0.40
N THR A 217 8.97 -27.21 -0.71
CA THR A 217 10.37 -27.24 -1.12
C THR A 217 11.23 -26.25 -0.33
N ASN A 218 10.61 -25.30 0.38
CA ASN A 218 11.31 -24.31 1.19
C ASN A 218 11.63 -24.86 2.59
N LEU A 219 12.86 -25.31 2.79
CA LEU A 219 13.33 -25.90 4.04
C LEU A 219 13.37 -24.86 5.18
N CYS A 220 13.50 -23.57 4.90
CA CYS A 220 13.51 -22.52 5.92
C CYS A 220 12.20 -22.42 6.72
N LEU A 221 11.11 -22.99 6.21
CA LEU A 221 9.82 -22.97 6.90
C LEU A 221 9.75 -24.01 8.04
N TYR A 222 10.45 -25.16 7.92
CA TYR A 222 10.13 -26.28 8.81
C TYR A 222 11.29 -27.21 9.18
N GLU A 223 12.42 -27.23 8.41
CA GLU A 223 13.41 -28.29 8.55
C GLU A 223 14.35 -28.04 9.75
N THR A 224 14.23 -28.87 10.78
CA THR A 224 14.96 -28.74 12.04
C THR A 224 16.04 -29.81 12.22
N GLU A 225 15.95 -30.93 11.50
CA GLU A 225 16.86 -32.06 11.65
C GLU A 225 18.10 -31.93 10.76
N LYS A 226 17.88 -31.51 9.49
CA LYS A 226 18.95 -31.21 8.57
C LYS A 226 19.57 -29.86 8.87
N THR A 227 20.87 -29.76 8.66
CA THR A 227 21.63 -28.53 8.91
C THR A 227 22.23 -27.96 7.65
N VAL A 228 22.34 -26.63 7.63
CA VAL A 228 23.03 -25.83 6.62
C VAL A 228 24.20 -25.11 7.29
N GLU A 229 25.31 -24.96 6.57
CA GLU A 229 26.45 -24.18 7.04
C GLU A 229 26.30 -22.73 6.71
N VAL A 230 26.34 -21.86 7.73
CA VAL A 230 26.25 -20.41 7.60
C VAL A 230 27.40 -19.79 8.35
N ASP A 231 28.30 -19.11 7.67
CA ASP A 231 29.50 -18.47 8.21
C ASP A 231 30.35 -19.44 9.10
N GLY A 232 30.57 -20.66 8.57
CA GLY A 232 31.37 -21.70 9.25
C GLY A 232 30.66 -22.39 10.42
N LYS A 233 29.35 -22.11 10.63
CA LYS A 233 28.55 -22.72 11.71
C LYS A 233 27.41 -23.54 11.14
N LYS A 234 27.25 -24.78 11.59
CA LYS A 234 26.09 -25.60 11.25
C LYS A 234 24.90 -25.20 12.08
N ARG A 235 23.77 -24.98 11.43
CA ARG A 235 22.48 -24.64 12.04
C ARG A 235 21.33 -25.31 11.28
N PRO A 236 20.15 -25.52 11.89
CA PRO A 236 18.96 -25.99 11.17
C PRO A 236 18.64 -25.09 9.99
N TYR A 237 18.06 -25.66 8.92
CA TYR A 237 17.50 -24.84 7.83
C TYR A 237 16.37 -23.92 8.30
N LYS A 238 15.53 -24.42 9.24
CA LYS A 238 14.43 -23.63 9.78
C LYS A 238 14.93 -22.30 10.31
N TYR A 239 14.38 -21.23 9.73
CA TYR A 239 14.70 -19.86 10.12
C TYR A 239 13.50 -19.21 10.84
N GLU A 240 13.76 -18.65 12.02
CA GLU A 240 12.72 -17.98 12.80
C GLU A 240 12.22 -16.73 12.06
N GLY A 241 10.91 -16.70 11.78
CA GLY A 241 10.28 -15.64 11.01
C GLY A 241 10.22 -15.90 9.50
N ALA A 242 10.72 -17.03 8.97
CA ALA A 242 10.56 -17.36 7.57
C ALA A 242 9.07 -17.44 7.18
N VAL A 243 8.69 -16.75 6.09
CA VAL A 243 7.30 -16.66 5.58
C VAL A 243 7.13 -17.37 4.23
N GLY A 244 8.17 -17.47 3.43
CA GLY A 244 8.14 -18.05 2.06
C GLY A 244 9.49 -17.84 1.39
N ILE A 245 9.58 -17.78 0.04
CA ILE A 245 8.55 -17.72 -0.98
C ILE A 245 8.68 -18.93 -1.92
N LYS A 246 9.79 -19.01 -2.73
CA LYS A 246 9.93 -20.04 -3.77
C LYS A 246 11.38 -20.40 -4.06
N THR A 247 11.64 -21.71 -4.13
CA THR A 247 12.90 -22.30 -4.62
C THR A 247 12.85 -22.58 -6.13
N GLY A 248 13.97 -22.59 -6.79
CA GLY A 248 14.13 -23.00 -8.18
C GLY A 248 15.44 -23.75 -8.38
N SER A 249 15.46 -24.68 -9.35
CA SER A 249 16.68 -25.38 -9.76
C SER A 249 16.49 -25.93 -11.17
N THR A 250 17.45 -25.66 -12.05
CA THR A 250 17.62 -26.30 -13.33
C THR A 250 19.10 -26.39 -13.66
N GLY A 251 19.48 -27.24 -14.61
CA GLY A 251 20.89 -27.36 -15.03
C GLY A 251 21.53 -26.06 -15.52
N THR A 252 20.75 -25.14 -16.10
CA THR A 252 21.22 -23.85 -16.63
C THR A 252 21.14 -22.73 -15.59
N ALA A 253 20.10 -22.72 -14.74
CA ALA A 253 19.90 -21.70 -13.73
C ALA A 253 20.76 -21.89 -12.47
N GLY A 254 21.29 -23.11 -12.26
CA GLY A 254 21.85 -23.48 -10.95
C GLY A 254 20.76 -23.47 -9.87
N GLU A 255 21.16 -23.19 -8.65
CA GLU A 255 20.26 -23.17 -7.50
C GLU A 255 19.77 -21.75 -7.21
N CYS A 256 18.45 -21.58 -7.10
CA CYS A 256 17.79 -20.30 -6.92
C CYS A 256 16.86 -20.32 -5.72
N PHE A 257 16.81 -19.21 -4.98
CA PHE A 257 15.85 -19.05 -3.89
C PHE A 257 15.44 -17.58 -3.76
N CYS A 258 14.14 -17.33 -3.83
CA CYS A 258 13.52 -16.09 -3.39
C CYS A 258 12.85 -16.37 -2.05
N GLY A 259 13.35 -15.78 -0.99
CA GLY A 259 12.88 -16.01 0.37
C GLY A 259 12.41 -14.72 1.04
N MET A 260 11.46 -14.84 1.98
CA MET A 260 11.02 -13.76 2.84
C MET A 260 11.03 -14.19 4.30
N ALA A 261 11.50 -13.30 5.17
CA ALA A 261 11.40 -13.44 6.62
C ALA A 261 10.86 -12.17 7.27
N LYS A 262 10.19 -12.35 8.42
CA LYS A 262 9.56 -11.27 9.19
C LYS A 262 10.01 -11.29 10.64
N ARG A 263 10.38 -10.12 11.18
CA ARG A 263 10.61 -9.90 12.63
C ARG A 263 9.99 -8.55 13.03
N GLY A 264 8.94 -8.59 13.83
CA GLY A 264 8.15 -7.39 14.13
C GLY A 264 7.54 -6.82 12.87
N ASP A 265 7.76 -5.53 12.63
CA ASP A 265 7.28 -4.81 11.43
C ASP A 265 8.26 -4.92 10.24
N THR A 266 9.47 -5.46 10.46
CA THR A 266 10.47 -5.62 9.41
C THR A 266 10.23 -6.91 8.64
N GLU A 267 10.01 -6.78 7.35
CA GLU A 267 9.86 -7.87 6.39
C GLU A 267 10.95 -7.77 5.32
N LEU A 268 11.83 -8.79 5.23
CA LEU A 268 12.97 -8.79 4.31
C LEU A 268 12.78 -9.83 3.22
N ILE A 269 12.79 -9.39 1.96
CA ILE A 269 12.84 -10.26 0.80
C ILE A 269 14.30 -10.37 0.35
N ALA A 270 14.81 -11.60 0.26
CA ALA A 270 16.14 -11.89 -0.24
C ALA A 270 16.07 -12.87 -1.42
N VAL A 271 16.79 -12.55 -2.49
CA VAL A 271 16.89 -13.38 -3.70
C VAL A 271 18.34 -13.75 -3.91
N SER A 272 18.62 -15.05 -4.08
CA SER A 272 19.89 -15.59 -4.54
C SER A 272 19.66 -16.43 -5.79
N LEU A 273 20.39 -16.12 -6.87
CA LEU A 273 20.31 -16.80 -8.16
C LEU A 273 21.65 -17.43 -8.51
N ASN A 274 21.58 -18.62 -9.08
CA ASN A 274 22.73 -19.39 -9.54
C ASN A 274 23.76 -19.59 -8.42
N ALA A 275 23.31 -20.12 -7.27
CA ALA A 275 24.15 -20.63 -6.20
C ALA A 275 24.73 -22.00 -6.61
N GLU A 276 25.87 -22.37 -6.00
CA GLU A 276 26.65 -23.54 -6.41
C GLU A 276 25.99 -24.87 -6.01
N SER A 277 25.26 -24.89 -4.90
CA SER A 277 24.61 -26.12 -4.39
C SER A 277 23.20 -25.83 -3.82
N PRO A 278 22.39 -26.90 -3.67
CA PRO A 278 21.09 -26.79 -3.01
C PRO A 278 21.18 -26.25 -1.56
N GLU A 279 22.27 -26.49 -0.87
CA GLU A 279 22.55 -25.97 0.46
C GLU A 279 22.86 -24.47 0.40
N ASP A 280 23.67 -24.05 -0.56
CA ASP A 280 24.17 -22.69 -0.67
C ASP A 280 23.06 -21.68 -0.93
N ARG A 281 22.05 -21.99 -1.77
CA ARG A 281 20.92 -21.08 -1.98
C ARG A 281 20.20 -20.72 -0.66
N PHE A 282 20.09 -21.67 0.28
CA PHE A 282 19.50 -21.41 1.60
C PHE A 282 20.49 -20.66 2.50
N ALA A 283 21.77 -21.07 2.51
CA ALA A 283 22.82 -20.39 3.27
C ALA A 283 22.90 -18.90 2.90
N ASP A 284 22.89 -18.59 1.61
CA ASP A 284 22.92 -17.22 1.09
C ASP A 284 21.78 -16.37 1.63
N VAL A 285 20.55 -16.86 1.50
CA VAL A 285 19.37 -16.11 1.94
C VAL A 285 19.33 -15.98 3.46
N ILE A 286 19.74 -16.99 4.20
CA ILE A 286 19.87 -16.93 5.66
C ILE A 286 20.90 -15.88 6.08
N LYS A 287 22.08 -15.84 5.43
CA LYS A 287 23.12 -14.82 5.68
C LYS A 287 22.58 -13.42 5.43
N LEU A 288 21.86 -13.23 4.32
CA LEU A 288 21.24 -11.95 3.98
C LEU A 288 20.20 -11.53 5.04
N TRP A 289 19.34 -12.44 5.50
CA TRP A 289 18.37 -12.13 6.56
C TRP A 289 19.06 -11.81 7.89
N ASP A 290 20.06 -12.59 8.30
CA ASP A 290 20.83 -12.33 9.53
C ASP A 290 21.51 -10.95 9.47
N TYR A 291 22.12 -10.61 8.32
CA TYR A 291 22.70 -9.29 8.07
C TYR A 291 21.63 -8.19 8.15
N GLY A 292 20.54 -8.35 7.41
CA GLY A 292 19.47 -7.35 7.34
C GLY A 292 18.85 -7.07 8.70
N PHE A 293 18.44 -8.12 9.42
CA PHE A 293 17.86 -7.96 10.76
C PHE A 293 18.84 -7.45 11.81
N SER A 294 20.15 -7.65 11.62
CA SER A 294 21.16 -7.10 12.53
C SER A 294 21.39 -5.61 12.33
N LYS A 295 21.25 -5.11 11.09
CA LYS A 295 21.62 -3.74 10.71
C LYS A 295 20.43 -2.79 10.58
N TYR A 296 19.25 -3.30 10.19
CA TYR A 296 18.10 -2.50 9.79
C TYR A 296 16.83 -2.84 10.55
N TYR A 297 15.91 -1.91 10.55
CA TYR A 297 14.51 -2.12 10.95
C TYR A 297 13.58 -1.24 10.12
N THR A 298 12.35 -1.70 9.93
CA THR A 298 11.30 -0.95 9.25
C THR A 298 10.58 -0.07 10.25
N TYR A 299 10.47 1.21 9.95
CA TYR A 299 9.73 2.19 10.73
C TYR A 299 8.48 2.61 9.96
N ASN A 300 7.30 2.41 10.56
CA ASN A 300 6.05 2.90 10.01
C ASN A 300 5.90 4.38 10.37
N ALA A 301 6.30 5.25 9.45
CA ALA A 301 6.30 6.70 9.65
C ALA A 301 4.89 7.31 9.60
N VAL A 302 3.98 6.71 8.81
CA VAL A 302 2.59 7.15 8.66
C VAL A 302 1.69 5.94 8.45
N LYS A 303 0.61 5.85 9.25
CA LYS A 303 -0.43 4.81 9.11
C LYS A 303 -1.59 5.33 8.28
N SER A 304 -2.06 4.53 7.31
CA SER A 304 -3.15 4.89 6.38
C SER A 304 -4.48 5.21 7.07
N ASP A 305 -4.82 4.47 8.12
CA ASP A 305 -6.12 4.59 8.80
C ASP A 305 -6.17 5.67 9.90
N THR A 306 -5.11 6.50 9.98
CA THR A 306 -4.98 7.50 11.04
C THR A 306 -5.37 8.88 10.51
N GLU A 307 -6.23 9.59 11.23
CA GLU A 307 -6.48 11.00 10.98
C GLU A 307 -5.19 11.81 11.23
N LEU A 308 -4.67 12.42 10.19
CA LEU A 308 -3.49 13.27 10.25
C LEU A 308 -3.85 14.74 10.44
N ASP A 309 -4.96 15.18 9.85
CA ASP A 309 -5.46 16.55 9.91
C ASP A 309 -6.90 16.61 9.39
N THR A 310 -7.47 17.80 9.30
CA THR A 310 -8.79 18.02 8.70
C THR A 310 -8.73 19.04 7.56
N ILE A 311 -9.68 18.94 6.61
CA ILE A 311 -9.80 19.88 5.50
C ILE A 311 -11.19 20.53 5.49
N LYS A 312 -11.25 21.85 5.20
CA LYS A 312 -12.51 22.56 5.06
C LYS A 312 -13.18 22.24 3.73
N VAL A 313 -14.47 21.92 3.78
CA VAL A 313 -15.28 21.63 2.59
C VAL A 313 -16.40 22.68 2.48
N LYS A 314 -16.57 23.25 1.29
CA LYS A 314 -17.65 24.23 1.02
C LYS A 314 -18.93 23.51 0.61
N ARG A 315 -20.09 24.11 0.99
CA ARG A 315 -21.43 23.61 0.64
C ARG A 315 -21.65 22.16 1.03
N SER A 316 -21.15 21.77 2.18
CA SER A 316 -21.09 20.41 2.69
C SER A 316 -21.96 20.26 3.95
N GLU A 317 -22.45 19.06 4.17
CA GLU A 317 -23.11 18.68 5.43
C GLU A 317 -22.14 18.81 6.62
N LYS A 318 -20.85 18.48 6.41
CA LYS A 318 -19.79 18.60 7.40
C LYS A 318 -18.87 19.77 7.08
N ALA A 319 -18.58 20.61 8.07
CA ALA A 319 -17.71 21.77 7.90
C ALA A 319 -16.25 21.40 7.61
N ARG A 320 -15.82 20.26 8.14
CA ARG A 320 -14.49 19.69 7.96
C ARG A 320 -14.61 18.20 7.80
N LEU A 321 -13.71 17.63 7.00
CA LEU A 321 -13.53 16.18 6.85
C LEU A 321 -12.15 15.78 7.38
N ALA A 322 -12.08 14.63 8.02
CA ALA A 322 -10.82 13.98 8.38
C ALA A 322 -10.05 13.59 7.11
N ILE A 323 -8.75 13.83 7.14
CA ILE A 323 -7.84 13.48 6.05
C ILE A 323 -6.68 12.66 6.60
N GLY A 324 -6.23 11.68 5.83
CA GLY A 324 -5.16 10.75 6.18
C GLY A 324 -4.33 10.34 4.96
N ALA A 325 -3.35 9.50 5.17
CA ALA A 325 -2.54 8.92 4.10
C ALA A 325 -3.32 7.84 3.34
N ALA A 326 -3.14 7.76 2.02
CA ALA A 326 -3.79 6.73 1.18
C ALA A 326 -3.26 5.32 1.49
N GLU A 327 -2.01 5.24 1.95
CA GLU A 327 -1.33 3.98 2.28
C GLU A 327 -0.34 4.19 3.43
N ASN A 328 0.10 3.09 4.04
CA ASN A 328 1.16 3.15 5.05
C ASN A 328 2.47 3.60 4.40
N LEU A 329 3.18 4.51 5.06
CA LEU A 329 4.53 4.89 4.65
C LEU A 329 5.56 4.22 5.57
N TYR A 330 6.22 3.24 5.02
CA TYR A 330 7.34 2.56 5.65
C TYR A 330 8.66 3.15 5.17
N ILE A 331 9.62 3.25 6.06
CA ILE A 331 11.00 3.64 5.77
C ILE A 331 11.95 2.70 6.48
N THR A 332 13.07 2.39 5.86
CA THR A 332 14.10 1.57 6.49
C THR A 332 15.11 2.43 7.22
N LEU A 333 15.38 2.07 8.44
CA LEU A 333 16.35 2.77 9.28
C LEU A 333 17.44 1.79 9.75
N ASN A 334 18.68 2.30 9.84
CA ASN A 334 19.73 1.58 10.54
C ASN A 334 19.38 1.49 12.03
N ARG A 335 19.74 0.41 12.69
CA ARG A 335 19.44 0.22 14.13
C ARG A 335 20.03 1.31 15.03
N ASP A 336 21.12 1.92 14.59
CA ASP A 336 21.77 3.03 15.33
C ASP A 336 21.12 4.39 15.06
N TYR A 337 20.10 4.46 14.15
CA TYR A 337 19.46 5.72 13.81
C TYR A 337 18.33 6.05 14.80
N ASP A 338 18.39 7.25 15.38
CA ASP A 338 17.30 7.77 16.24
C ASP A 338 16.12 8.24 15.38
N SER A 339 14.98 7.57 15.50
CA SER A 339 13.73 7.88 14.78
C SER A 339 13.21 9.31 15.04
N LYS A 340 13.69 10.01 16.08
CA LYS A 340 13.38 11.45 16.31
C LYS A 340 13.81 12.35 15.14
N GLY A 341 14.72 11.88 14.30
CA GLY A 341 15.12 12.59 13.07
C GLY A 341 14.10 12.44 11.92
N ILE A 342 13.02 11.67 12.09
CA ILE A 342 11.96 11.49 11.10
C ILE A 342 10.90 12.56 11.29
N ARG A 343 10.54 13.25 10.21
CA ARG A 343 9.52 14.30 10.18
C ARG A 343 8.50 14.02 9.08
N THR A 344 7.22 14.15 9.42
CA THR A 344 6.12 14.08 8.44
C THR A 344 5.63 15.48 8.12
N GLU A 345 5.44 15.77 6.85
CA GLU A 345 4.88 17.03 6.34
C GLU A 345 3.61 16.77 5.55
N ILE A 346 2.55 17.53 5.85
CA ILE A 346 1.25 17.45 5.20
C ILE A 346 1.11 18.63 4.26
N VAL A 347 1.10 18.38 2.97
CA VAL A 347 0.95 19.39 1.92
C VAL A 347 -0.46 19.28 1.34
N LYS A 348 -1.35 20.22 1.71
CA LYS A 348 -2.74 20.26 1.19
C LYS A 348 -2.78 20.98 -0.14
N ASP A 349 -3.63 20.52 -1.06
CA ASP A 349 -3.90 21.20 -2.31
C ASP A 349 -4.40 22.63 -2.08
N LYS A 350 -3.95 23.56 -2.91
CA LYS A 350 -4.41 24.97 -2.87
C LYS A 350 -5.87 25.13 -3.33
N ARG A 351 -6.44 24.12 -3.99
CA ARG A 351 -7.82 24.14 -4.50
C ARG A 351 -8.80 24.06 -3.33
N LYS A 352 -9.83 24.92 -3.38
CA LYS A 352 -10.93 24.86 -2.42
C LYS A 352 -11.83 23.66 -2.74
N ILE A 353 -11.97 22.76 -1.80
CA ILE A 353 -12.83 21.58 -1.95
C ILE A 353 -14.29 21.98 -1.74
N THR A 354 -15.17 21.47 -2.58
CA THR A 354 -16.61 21.71 -2.54
C THR A 354 -17.35 20.38 -2.60
N ALA A 355 -18.40 20.23 -1.79
CA ALA A 355 -19.23 19.05 -1.78
C ALA A 355 -19.99 18.82 -3.11
N PRO A 356 -20.26 17.55 -3.51
CA PRO A 356 -20.01 16.33 -2.76
C PRO A 356 -18.54 15.92 -2.79
N VAL A 357 -18.06 15.31 -1.69
CA VAL A 357 -16.71 14.74 -1.55
C VAL A 357 -16.87 13.25 -1.29
N LYS A 358 -16.10 12.43 -1.99
CA LYS A 358 -16.06 10.98 -1.77
C LYS A 358 -14.99 10.64 -0.73
N GLU A 359 -15.17 9.53 -0.03
CA GLU A 359 -14.10 8.88 0.71
C GLU A 359 -12.99 8.45 -0.28
N GLY A 360 -11.72 8.54 0.13
CA GLY A 360 -10.58 8.27 -0.75
C GLY A 360 -10.24 9.36 -1.76
N GLN A 361 -10.93 10.51 -1.75
CA GLN A 361 -10.64 11.60 -2.68
C GLN A 361 -9.30 12.27 -2.32
N THR A 362 -8.38 12.35 -3.29
CA THR A 362 -7.10 13.03 -3.12
C THR A 362 -7.27 14.52 -2.87
N VAL A 363 -6.57 15.02 -1.84
CA VAL A 363 -6.63 16.41 -1.36
C VAL A 363 -5.26 17.02 -1.07
N GLY A 364 -4.20 16.31 -1.43
CA GLY A 364 -2.81 16.73 -1.22
C GLY A 364 -1.84 15.57 -1.20
N THR A 365 -0.72 15.77 -0.50
CA THR A 365 0.37 14.79 -0.37
C THR A 365 0.87 14.76 1.08
N VAL A 366 1.23 13.57 1.55
CA VAL A 366 1.96 13.34 2.79
C VAL A 366 3.40 13.01 2.43
N ILE A 367 4.36 13.70 3.03
CA ILE A 367 5.79 13.54 2.74
C ILE A 367 6.53 13.20 4.03
N VAL A 368 7.39 12.20 3.98
CA VAL A 368 8.28 11.81 5.10
C VAL A 368 9.70 12.21 4.78
N TYR A 369 10.34 12.86 5.76
CA TYR A 369 11.74 13.28 5.69
C TYR A 369 12.57 12.56 6.74
N LYS A 370 13.78 12.17 6.35
CA LYS A 370 14.87 11.70 7.22
C LYS A 370 15.93 12.81 7.28
N GLY A 371 15.93 13.57 8.37
CA GLY A 371 16.70 14.80 8.43
C GLY A 371 16.19 15.82 7.40
N LYS A 372 16.98 16.09 6.36
CA LYS A 372 16.63 16.99 5.25
C LYS A 372 16.16 16.25 3.99
N ASP A 373 16.39 14.95 3.92
CA ASP A 373 16.13 14.14 2.74
C ASP A 373 14.68 13.67 2.73
N LYS A 374 14.00 13.85 1.60
CA LYS A 374 12.68 13.29 1.34
C LYS A 374 12.86 11.79 1.04
N VAL A 375 12.29 10.93 1.89
CA VAL A 375 12.48 9.48 1.79
C VAL A 375 11.24 8.72 1.37
N ALA A 376 10.04 9.25 1.64
CA ALA A 376 8.79 8.63 1.21
C ALA A 376 7.69 9.67 1.00
N GLN A 377 6.70 9.35 0.18
CA GLN A 377 5.49 10.16 0.02
C GLN A 377 4.31 9.30 -0.43
N THR A 378 3.10 9.74 -0.09
CA THR A 378 1.85 9.18 -0.59
C THR A 378 0.80 10.25 -0.76
N GLN A 379 -0.34 9.91 -1.37
CA GLN A 379 -1.47 10.82 -1.49
C GLN A 379 -2.10 11.07 -0.12
N LEU A 380 -2.50 12.31 0.12
CA LEU A 380 -3.37 12.71 1.23
C LEU A 380 -4.81 12.60 0.75
N ILE A 381 -5.62 11.80 1.41
CA ILE A 381 -7.00 11.49 1.01
C ILE A 381 -7.99 11.87 2.11
N THR A 382 -9.26 12.00 1.73
CA THR A 382 -10.39 12.10 2.68
C THR A 382 -10.70 10.72 3.26
N LEU A 383 -10.80 10.62 4.58
CA LEU A 383 -11.14 9.37 5.30
C LEU A 383 -12.64 9.12 5.39
N GLU A 384 -13.44 10.09 4.94
CA GLU A 384 -14.89 10.01 4.98
C GLU A 384 -15.51 10.79 3.80
N ALA A 385 -16.72 10.41 3.42
CA ALA A 385 -17.50 11.13 2.42
C ALA A 385 -18.34 12.26 3.05
N SER A 386 -18.73 13.26 2.27
CA SER A 386 -19.75 14.24 2.65
C SER A 386 -20.60 14.68 1.48
N GLY A 387 -21.92 14.69 1.67
CA GLY A 387 -22.92 15.17 0.74
C GLY A 387 -22.97 16.68 0.64
N LYS A 388 -23.84 17.19 -0.27
CA LYS A 388 -24.17 18.60 -0.35
C LYS A 388 -25.01 18.99 0.87
N GLY A 389 -24.58 19.98 1.60
CA GLY A 389 -25.33 20.53 2.73
C GLY A 389 -26.56 21.34 2.32
N GLY A 390 -27.44 21.60 3.28
CA GLY A 390 -28.67 22.39 3.14
C GLY A 390 -28.43 23.86 2.76
N PRO A 391 -29.48 24.66 2.67
CA PRO A 391 -29.40 26.06 2.18
C PRO A 391 -28.37 26.93 2.93
N LEU A 392 -28.19 26.71 4.24
CA LEU A 392 -27.23 27.47 5.06
C LEU A 392 -25.78 27.16 4.71
N SER A 393 -25.49 26.00 4.13
CA SER A 393 -24.14 25.63 3.68
C SER A 393 -23.62 26.53 2.55
N TYR A 394 -24.49 27.12 1.77
CA TYR A 394 -24.15 28.06 0.68
C TYR A 394 -23.64 29.41 1.19
N ILE A 395 -24.00 29.80 2.41
CA ILE A 395 -23.49 30.99 3.11
C ILE A 395 -22.36 30.64 4.10
N GLY A 396 -21.87 29.39 4.07
CA GLY A 396 -20.72 28.95 4.85
C GLY A 396 -21.03 28.30 6.19
N ILE A 397 -22.30 28.02 6.48
CA ILE A 397 -22.73 27.30 7.70
C ILE A 397 -23.07 25.87 7.29
N ALA A 398 -22.19 24.95 7.59
CA ALA A 398 -22.41 23.52 7.34
C ALA A 398 -23.48 22.96 8.30
N ASP A 399 -24.17 21.89 7.88
CA ASP A 399 -25.32 21.35 8.61
C ASP A 399 -24.96 20.87 10.02
N ASP A 400 -23.76 20.31 10.21
CA ASP A 400 -23.20 19.91 11.51
C ASP A 400 -23.04 21.08 12.50
N ARG A 401 -23.02 22.33 12.02
CA ARG A 401 -22.88 23.54 12.84
C ARG A 401 -24.19 24.30 13.07
N VAL A 402 -25.24 23.97 12.33
CA VAL A 402 -26.53 24.66 12.45
C VAL A 402 -27.06 24.66 13.87
N ILE A 403 -26.91 23.54 14.57
CA ILE A 403 -27.37 23.42 15.97
C ILE A 403 -26.72 24.46 16.90
N TYR A 404 -25.42 24.76 16.71
CA TYR A 404 -24.71 25.75 17.55
C TYR A 404 -25.21 27.17 17.27
N PHE A 405 -25.58 27.49 16.03
CA PHE A 405 -26.18 28.79 15.68
C PHE A 405 -27.58 28.91 16.29
N VAL A 406 -28.40 27.85 16.21
CA VAL A 406 -29.74 27.84 16.80
C VAL A 406 -29.67 28.03 18.32
N LEU A 407 -28.74 27.34 19.00
CA LEU A 407 -28.54 27.48 20.43
C LEU A 407 -27.95 28.83 20.85
N ALA A 408 -27.22 29.52 19.99
CA ALA A 408 -26.67 30.85 20.28
C ALA A 408 -27.71 32.00 20.16
N ILE A 409 -28.76 31.82 19.33
CA ILE A 409 -29.79 32.86 19.11
C ILE A 409 -30.50 33.30 20.40
N PRO A 410 -31.02 32.40 21.26
CA PRO A 410 -31.74 32.82 22.48
C PRO A 410 -30.92 33.69 23.44
N PRO A 411 -29.66 33.33 23.81
CA PRO A 411 -28.86 34.17 24.70
C PRO A 411 -28.52 35.53 24.08
N VAL A 412 -28.24 35.58 22.77
CA VAL A 412 -28.01 36.87 22.11
C VAL A 412 -29.25 37.74 22.12
N MET A 413 -30.44 37.16 21.86
CA MET A 413 -31.71 37.87 21.94
C MET A 413 -31.96 38.39 23.36
N ILE A 414 -31.70 37.60 24.39
CA ILE A 414 -31.82 38.03 25.79
C ILE A 414 -30.93 39.24 26.08
N VAL A 415 -29.65 39.18 25.64
CA VAL A 415 -28.71 40.30 25.83
C VAL A 415 -29.22 41.57 25.14
N LEU A 416 -29.70 41.44 23.87
CA LEU A 416 -30.26 42.58 23.13
C LEU A 416 -31.52 43.17 23.82
N ILE A 417 -32.43 42.31 24.33
CA ILE A 417 -33.60 42.72 25.06
C ILE A 417 -33.20 43.48 26.34
N VAL A 418 -32.28 42.90 27.13
CA VAL A 418 -31.77 43.54 28.36
C VAL A 418 -31.11 44.88 28.05
N ALA A 419 -30.24 44.94 27.03
CA ALA A 419 -29.59 46.17 26.60
C ALA A 419 -30.63 47.24 26.20
N ARG A 420 -31.69 46.86 25.46
CA ARG A 420 -32.78 47.74 25.08
C ARG A 420 -33.56 48.25 26.30
N LEU A 421 -33.87 47.38 27.24
CA LEU A 421 -34.56 47.75 28.49
C LEU A 421 -33.74 48.75 29.31
N LEU A 422 -32.41 48.48 29.45
CA LEU A 422 -31.49 49.39 30.14
C LEU A 422 -31.39 50.74 29.45
N TYR A 423 -31.33 50.75 28.09
CA TYR A 423 -31.27 51.96 27.30
C TYR A 423 -32.58 52.78 27.49
N VAL A 424 -33.76 52.14 27.41
CA VAL A 424 -35.05 52.78 27.61
C VAL A 424 -35.16 53.32 29.03
N ARG A 425 -34.73 52.56 30.04
CA ARG A 425 -34.69 52.98 31.44
C ARG A 425 -33.78 54.21 31.64
N HIS A 426 -32.59 54.16 31.08
CA HIS A 426 -31.64 55.28 31.11
C HIS A 426 -32.24 56.56 30.45
N ARG A 427 -32.89 56.47 29.31
CA ARG A 427 -33.57 57.58 28.64
C ARG A 427 -34.73 58.14 29.45
N ARG A 428 -35.51 57.28 30.15
CA ARG A 428 -36.59 57.71 31.06
C ARG A 428 -36.02 58.50 32.24
N ILE A 429 -34.95 58.01 32.87
CA ILE A 429 -34.32 58.71 33.98
C ILE A 429 -33.74 60.07 33.52
N GLN A 430 -33.11 60.15 32.37
CA GLN A 430 -32.61 61.41 31.81
C GLN A 430 -33.74 62.39 31.55
N ARG A 431 -34.87 61.91 30.99
CA ARG A 431 -36.06 62.78 30.78
C ARG A 431 -36.66 63.25 32.11
N GLN A 432 -36.72 62.41 33.12
CA GLN A 432 -37.19 62.80 34.46
C GLN A 432 -36.26 63.84 35.13
N ARG A 433 -34.94 63.62 35.04
CA ARG A 433 -33.93 64.59 35.53
C ARG A 433 -34.03 65.93 34.77
N GLY A 434 -34.22 65.91 33.46
CA GLY A 434 -34.43 67.15 32.67
C GLY A 434 -35.71 67.88 33.04
N ARG A 435 -36.84 67.17 33.34
CA ARG A 435 -38.08 67.78 33.82
C ARG A 435 -37.91 68.39 35.22
N ALA A 436 -37.30 67.63 36.12
CA ALA A 436 -37.06 68.12 37.53
C ALA A 436 -36.12 69.34 37.50
N GLN A 437 -35.11 69.38 36.57
CA GLN A 437 -34.21 70.52 36.39
C GLN A 437 -34.97 71.77 35.86
N ARG A 438 -35.93 71.56 34.92
CA ARG A 438 -36.76 72.64 34.40
C ARG A 438 -37.68 73.16 35.43
N GLU A 439 -38.35 72.32 36.26
CA GLU A 439 -39.20 72.72 37.35
C GLU A 439 -38.39 73.49 38.42
N ARG A 440 -37.17 73.03 38.76
CA ARG A 440 -36.31 73.79 39.71
C ARG A 440 -35.90 75.18 39.15
N ASN A 441 -35.64 75.28 37.86
CA ASN A 441 -35.32 76.56 37.20
C ASN A 441 -36.55 77.50 37.18
N ILE A 442 -37.76 76.99 36.91
CA ILE A 442 -38.98 77.75 36.94
C ILE A 442 -39.22 78.27 38.37
N ARG A 443 -39.15 77.41 39.41
CA ARG A 443 -39.31 77.87 40.84
C ARG A 443 -38.22 78.84 41.26
N LYS A 444 -36.98 78.74 40.74
CA LYS A 444 -35.94 79.76 40.96
C LYS A 444 -36.31 81.08 40.35
N HIS A 445 -36.84 81.08 39.14
CA HIS A 445 -37.28 82.28 38.45
C HIS A 445 -38.51 82.96 39.17
N GLU A 446 -39.43 82.16 39.62
CA GLU A 446 -40.62 82.66 40.42
C GLU A 446 -40.15 83.26 41.72
N ARG A 447 -39.29 82.60 42.49
CA ARG A 447 -38.72 83.18 43.69
C ARG A 447 -37.89 84.45 43.50
N GLY A 448 -37.21 84.56 42.36
CA GLY A 448 -36.50 85.76 41.98
C GLY A 448 -37.41 86.92 41.62
N ARG A 449 -38.62 86.65 41.06
CA ARG A 449 -39.62 87.67 40.76
C ARG A 449 -40.35 88.15 42.06
N GLU A 450 -40.60 87.27 43.00
CA GLU A 450 -41.17 87.62 44.28
C GLU A 450 -40.26 88.52 45.14
N LYS A 451 -38.92 88.30 45.11
CA LYS A 451 -37.97 89.17 45.78
C LYS A 451 -37.85 90.56 45.20
N ASN A 452 -38.03 90.72 43.85
CA ASN A 452 -37.99 92.03 43.24
C ASN A 452 -39.31 92.82 43.36
N HIS A 453 -40.36 92.29 44.03
CA HIS A 453 -41.64 92.96 44.27
C HIS A 453 -41.77 93.48 45.68
N PHE A 454 -40.74 93.25 46.51
CA PHE A 454 -40.72 93.77 47.94
C PHE A 454 -39.73 94.91 48.17
N ASP A 455 -39.03 95.37 47.10
CA ASP A 455 -38.10 96.53 47.14
C ASP A 455 -38.59 97.70 46.27
N ILE A 456 -39.90 98.14 46.50
CA ILE A 456 -40.42 99.45 46.03
C ILE A 456 -41.24 100.03 47.08
#